data_f99440af8ce795c59d15448b3eb12985
#
_entry.id   f99440af8ce795c59d15448b3eb12985
#
_cell.length_a   1.000
_cell.length_b   1.000
_cell.length_c   1.000
_cell.angle_alpha   90.00
_cell.angle_beta   90.00
_cell.angle_gamma   90.00
#
_symmetry.space_group_name_H-M   'P 1'
#
loop_
_entity.id
_entity.type
_entity.pdbx_description
1 polymer ?
#
loop_
_entity_poly.entity_id
_entity_poly.type
_entity_poly.pdbx_seq_one_letter_code
_entity_poly.pdbx_strand_id
1 'polypeptide(L)'
;SKYVYLAVFNNPSWIPIAFAKVKNHIAQFKKLGKNVLYLPVSYTEYGIQPVGNPFILTSKGKVTTIISNKKVLQSMTLYRKYPLFKHVQDIAYRILGAKFQAVNKPTFEDSVSIYRIDKWGTRGEEINIPPLGNKYRYWRLFQPEWSHCNVAEITFVERDSHLRNQGKVIGLPRSWNNDPNTYKEAAFDGDLLTFFDSALPAGGWVGMDFGHPVDIEKIIYTPRGDGNTIGIGDEYELFYWTDHHWASLGKQIATTIKLEYTEVPSGGLYFLRNLTRGKEERIFTYVDGEQVFW
;
A
#
# COMPACT_ATOMS: atom_id res chain seq x y z
N SER A 1 -15.47 10.33 36.11
CA SER A 1 -14.19 11.04 35.98
C SER A 1 -14.36 12.53 36.13
N LYS A 2 -13.40 13.21 36.78
CA LYS A 2 -13.38 14.68 36.96
C LYS A 2 -12.93 15.39 35.68
N TYR A 3 -12.29 14.66 34.77
CA TYR A 3 -11.75 15.14 33.50
C TYR A 3 -12.05 14.16 32.36
N VAL A 4 -12.23 14.72 31.16
CA VAL A 4 -12.26 13.99 29.89
C VAL A 4 -11.08 14.48 29.06
N TYR A 5 -10.46 13.56 28.36
CA TYR A 5 -9.34 13.83 27.45
C TYR A 5 -9.77 13.54 26.02
N LEU A 6 -9.14 14.20 25.06
CA LEU A 6 -9.20 13.84 23.66
C LEU A 6 -7.88 13.20 23.26
N ALA A 7 -7.95 11.98 22.76
CA ALA A 7 -6.81 11.23 22.27
C ALA A 7 -6.80 11.21 20.74
N VAL A 8 -5.61 11.20 20.16
CA VAL A 8 -5.34 10.90 18.74
C VAL A 8 -4.67 9.54 18.64
N PHE A 9 -4.86 8.86 17.52
CA PHE A 9 -4.17 7.60 17.30
C PHE A 9 -2.74 7.84 16.84
N ASN A 10 -1.80 7.23 17.55
CA ASN A 10 -0.39 7.16 17.18
C ASN A 10 0.07 5.72 17.39
N ASN A 11 0.15 5.00 16.30
CA ASN A 11 0.37 3.56 16.28
C ASN A 11 1.35 3.06 17.36
N PRO A 12 0.96 2.07 18.19
CA PRO A 12 -0.30 1.33 18.14
C PRO A 12 -1.38 1.84 19.13
N SER A 13 -1.23 3.04 19.69
CA SER A 13 -1.99 3.49 20.86
C SER A 13 -2.74 4.81 20.65
N TRP A 14 -3.78 5.02 21.45
CA TRP A 14 -4.43 6.31 21.59
C TRP A 14 -3.67 7.17 22.59
N ILE A 15 -3.23 8.37 22.16
CA ILE A 15 -2.46 9.31 22.99
C ILE A 15 -3.30 10.53 23.32
N PRO A 16 -3.60 10.79 24.61
CA PRO A 16 -4.30 12.00 25.03
C PRO A 16 -3.47 13.25 24.73
N ILE A 17 -4.08 14.22 24.03
CA ILE A 17 -3.43 15.47 23.61
C ILE A 17 -4.11 16.72 24.16
N ALA A 18 -5.33 16.59 24.65
CA ALA A 18 -6.09 17.68 25.25
C ALA A 18 -6.94 17.17 26.40
N PHE A 19 -7.23 18.03 27.37
CA PHE A 19 -8.13 17.68 28.47
C PHE A 19 -9.09 18.82 28.80
N ALA A 20 -10.23 18.46 29.37
CA ALA A 20 -11.20 19.41 29.88
C ALA A 20 -11.82 18.90 31.19
N LYS A 21 -12.07 19.82 32.14
CA LYS A 21 -12.78 19.51 33.38
C LYS A 21 -14.28 19.36 33.07
N VAL A 22 -14.86 18.31 33.58
CA VAL A 22 -16.31 18.10 33.49
C VAL A 22 -17.03 19.03 34.49
N LYS A 23 -17.93 19.84 33.98
CA LYS A 23 -18.85 20.71 34.76
C LYS A 23 -20.26 20.45 34.26
N ASN A 24 -21.19 20.16 35.15
CA ASN A 24 -22.59 19.89 34.81
C ASN A 24 -22.74 18.89 33.63
N HIS A 25 -21.99 17.79 33.70
CA HIS A 25 -21.94 16.76 32.66
C HIS A 25 -21.38 17.20 31.30
N ILE A 26 -20.78 18.38 31.22
CA ILE A 26 -20.22 18.95 29.99
C ILE A 26 -18.70 19.08 30.11
N ALA A 27 -17.95 18.60 29.11
CA ALA A 27 -16.54 18.87 28.91
C ALA A 27 -16.37 19.76 27.67
N GLN A 28 -15.77 20.95 27.82
CA GLN A 28 -15.60 21.90 26.73
C GLN A 28 -14.14 21.99 26.33
N PHE A 29 -13.85 21.72 25.08
CA PHE A 29 -12.53 21.85 24.49
C PHE A 29 -12.42 23.08 23.61
N LYS A 30 -11.25 23.72 23.60
CA LYS A 30 -10.98 24.94 22.81
C LYS A 30 -9.75 24.70 21.92
N LYS A 31 -9.71 25.38 20.77
CA LYS A 31 -8.55 25.37 19.85
C LYS A 31 -8.12 23.98 19.37
N LEU A 32 -9.06 23.10 19.09
CA LEU A 32 -8.78 21.78 18.52
C LEU A 32 -8.34 21.90 17.06
N GLY A 33 -7.43 21.00 16.64
CA GLY A 33 -7.04 20.84 15.24
C GLY A 33 -8.22 20.42 14.37
N LYS A 34 -8.31 20.95 13.17
CA LYS A 34 -9.29 20.56 12.16
C LYS A 34 -8.74 19.44 11.28
N ASN A 35 -9.62 18.65 10.69
CA ASN A 35 -9.28 17.43 9.92
C ASN A 35 -8.47 16.42 10.74
N VAL A 36 -8.82 16.32 12.02
CA VAL A 36 -8.22 15.38 12.97
C VAL A 36 -9.31 14.50 13.53
N LEU A 37 -8.98 13.22 13.69
CA LEU A 37 -9.84 12.24 14.34
C LEU A 37 -9.48 12.16 15.83
N TYR A 38 -10.47 12.33 16.67
CA TYR A 38 -10.36 12.32 18.13
C TYR A 38 -11.15 11.17 18.74
N LEU A 39 -10.61 10.58 19.81
CA LEU A 39 -11.33 9.66 20.69
C LEU A 39 -11.47 10.28 22.07
N PRO A 40 -12.71 10.48 22.60
CA PRO A 40 -12.91 10.88 23.97
C PRO A 40 -12.52 9.74 24.93
N VAL A 41 -11.65 10.03 25.90
CA VAL A 41 -11.14 9.03 26.85
C VAL A 41 -11.11 9.59 28.27
N SER A 42 -11.07 8.70 29.26
CA SER A 42 -10.79 9.02 30.66
C SER A 42 -9.69 8.12 31.20
N TYR A 43 -8.99 8.58 32.25
CA TYR A 43 -8.08 7.73 33.01
C TYR A 43 -8.84 7.00 34.10
N THR A 44 -8.59 5.70 34.19
CA THR A 44 -9.06 4.80 35.23
C THR A 44 -7.86 4.09 35.87
N GLU A 45 -8.08 3.27 36.85
CA GLU A 45 -7.06 2.39 37.43
C GLU A 45 -6.48 1.38 36.41
N TYR A 46 -7.24 1.10 35.33
CA TYR A 46 -6.84 0.23 34.21
C TYR A 46 -6.25 1.01 33.03
N GLY A 47 -5.88 2.28 33.22
CA GLY A 47 -5.32 3.12 32.18
C GLY A 47 -6.39 3.93 31.42
N ILE A 48 -6.13 4.22 30.16
CA ILE A 48 -6.97 5.02 29.30
C ILE A 48 -8.17 4.19 28.82
N GLN A 49 -9.38 4.69 29.09
CA GLN A 49 -10.64 4.07 28.68
C GLN A 49 -11.47 5.00 27.82
N PRO A 50 -12.00 4.56 26.68
CA PRO A 50 -12.93 5.35 25.87
C PRO A 50 -14.20 5.69 26.66
N VAL A 51 -14.68 6.93 26.51
CA VAL A 51 -15.93 7.41 27.13
C VAL A 51 -16.92 7.91 26.10
N GLY A 52 -16.62 7.75 24.82
CA GLY A 52 -17.47 8.11 23.71
C GLY A 52 -16.96 7.56 22.38
N ASN A 53 -17.71 7.75 21.32
CA ASN A 53 -17.30 7.32 19.99
C ASN A 53 -16.21 8.23 19.39
N PRO A 54 -15.35 7.71 18.51
CA PRO A 54 -14.45 8.52 17.72
C PRO A 54 -15.23 9.55 16.89
N PHE A 55 -14.65 10.72 16.70
CA PHE A 55 -15.22 11.74 15.85
C PHE A 55 -14.17 12.53 15.07
N ILE A 56 -14.56 13.08 13.96
CA ILE A 56 -13.74 13.96 13.14
C ILE A 56 -14.20 15.39 13.34
N LEU A 57 -13.27 16.32 13.60
CA LEU A 57 -13.50 17.73 13.51
C LEU A 57 -13.12 18.20 12.09
N THR A 58 -14.10 18.46 11.24
CA THR A 58 -13.87 18.84 9.84
C THR A 58 -13.22 20.22 9.71
N SER A 59 -12.70 20.55 8.51
CA SER A 59 -12.16 21.87 8.17
C SER A 59 -13.16 23.01 8.42
N LYS A 60 -14.46 22.74 8.27
CA LYS A 60 -15.56 23.69 8.51
C LYS A 60 -15.98 23.77 9.99
N GLY A 61 -15.33 23.03 10.90
CA GLY A 61 -15.65 22.99 12.32
C GLY A 61 -16.87 22.12 12.68
N LYS A 62 -17.36 21.29 11.75
CA LYS A 62 -18.44 20.35 12.02
C LYS A 62 -17.87 19.07 12.67
N VAL A 63 -18.55 18.56 13.70
CA VAL A 63 -18.26 17.27 14.30
C VAL A 63 -19.00 16.17 13.53
N THR A 64 -18.27 15.14 13.11
CA THR A 64 -18.82 13.93 12.50
C THR A 64 -18.41 12.74 13.35
N THR A 65 -19.36 12.12 14.03
CA THR A 65 -19.12 10.92 14.85
C THR A 65 -19.01 9.69 13.96
N ILE A 66 -18.05 8.82 14.27
CA ILE A 66 -17.83 7.56 13.57
C ILE A 66 -18.42 6.43 14.40
N ILE A 67 -19.39 5.72 13.83
CA ILE A 67 -20.06 4.60 14.48
C ILE A 67 -20.20 3.47 13.46
N SER A 68 -19.57 2.33 13.75
CA SER A 68 -19.68 1.14 12.91
C SER A 68 -21.11 0.61 12.87
N ASN A 69 -21.63 0.40 11.69
CA ASN A 69 -22.98 -0.20 11.51
C ASN A 69 -22.83 -1.69 11.23
N LYS A 70 -23.01 -2.51 12.27
CA LYS A 70 -22.92 -3.99 12.19
C LYS A 70 -24.05 -4.63 11.37
N LYS A 71 -25.12 -3.87 11.07
CA LYS A 71 -26.26 -4.37 10.26
C LYS A 71 -26.13 -4.11 8.78
N VAL A 72 -25.21 -3.23 8.40
CA VAL A 72 -24.91 -2.90 7.00
C VAL A 72 -23.48 -3.30 6.71
N LEU A 73 -23.34 -4.38 5.97
CA LEU A 73 -22.04 -4.94 5.60
C LEU A 73 -21.60 -4.46 4.22
N GLN A 74 -20.31 -4.34 4.02
CA GLN A 74 -19.70 -3.93 2.75
C GLN A 74 -18.49 -4.80 2.43
N SER A 75 -18.10 -4.84 1.16
CA SER A 75 -16.80 -5.34 0.74
C SER A 75 -15.79 -4.19 0.73
N MET A 76 -14.56 -4.49 1.12
CA MET A 76 -13.44 -3.56 1.10
C MET A 76 -12.30 -4.10 0.26
N THR A 77 -11.70 -3.24 -0.55
CA THR A 77 -10.43 -3.49 -1.20
C THR A 77 -9.39 -2.53 -0.62
N LEU A 78 -8.34 -3.07 -0.03
CA LEU A 78 -7.31 -2.30 0.66
C LEU A 78 -5.99 -2.37 -0.11
N TYR A 79 -5.34 -1.24 -0.29
CA TYR A 79 -4.10 -1.10 -1.04
C TYR A 79 -2.95 -0.60 -0.20
N ARG A 80 -3.24 -0.03 0.99
CA ARG A 80 -2.25 0.66 1.82
C ARG A 80 -2.52 0.45 3.30
N LYS A 81 -1.47 0.58 4.11
CA LYS A 81 -1.54 0.56 5.58
C LYS A 81 -1.38 1.95 6.22
N TYR A 82 -0.93 2.95 5.46
CA TYR A 82 -0.85 4.36 5.85
C TYR A 82 -0.95 5.28 4.61
N PRO A 83 -1.14 6.61 4.77
CA PRO A 83 -1.32 7.52 3.63
C PRO A 83 -0.06 7.65 2.78
N LEU A 84 -0.24 7.90 1.50
CA LEU A 84 0.85 8.22 0.59
C LEU A 84 1.28 9.68 0.77
N PHE A 85 2.55 9.90 1.05
CA PHE A 85 3.12 11.24 1.15
C PHE A 85 3.32 11.88 -0.23
N LYS A 86 3.13 13.21 -0.31
CA LYS A 86 3.19 13.95 -1.58
C LYS A 86 4.50 13.74 -2.35
N HIS A 87 5.63 13.75 -1.67
CA HIS A 87 6.94 13.56 -2.33
C HIS A 87 7.08 12.19 -2.99
N VAL A 88 6.39 11.18 -2.48
CA VAL A 88 6.39 9.83 -3.08
C VAL A 88 5.54 9.80 -4.35
N GLN A 89 4.45 10.58 -4.39
CA GLN A 89 3.66 10.74 -5.61
C GLN A 89 4.54 11.29 -6.74
N ASP A 90 5.37 12.28 -6.45
CA ASP A 90 6.27 12.91 -7.42
C ASP A 90 7.38 11.95 -7.93
N ILE A 91 7.70 10.89 -7.20
CA ILE A 91 8.65 9.86 -7.62
C ILE A 91 7.96 8.75 -8.42
N ALA A 92 6.80 8.29 -7.99
CA ALA A 92 6.09 7.18 -8.60
C ALA A 92 5.74 7.41 -10.08
N TYR A 93 5.51 8.66 -10.51
CA TYR A 93 5.21 8.98 -11.90
C TYR A 93 6.37 8.69 -12.87
N ARG A 94 7.61 8.53 -12.38
CA ARG A 94 8.80 8.28 -13.20
C ARG A 94 8.76 6.95 -13.96
N ILE A 95 7.83 6.06 -13.64
CA ILE A 95 7.62 4.81 -14.38
C ILE A 95 6.81 4.99 -15.68
N LEU A 96 6.21 6.17 -15.89
CA LEU A 96 5.42 6.45 -17.11
C LEU A 96 6.24 6.27 -18.38
N GLY A 97 5.63 5.67 -19.39
CA GLY A 97 6.25 5.38 -20.68
C GLY A 97 7.08 4.09 -20.69
N ALA A 98 7.34 3.48 -19.53
CA ALA A 98 8.01 2.19 -19.47
C ALA A 98 7.18 1.11 -20.18
N LYS A 99 7.86 0.11 -20.75
CA LYS A 99 7.26 -0.98 -21.51
C LYS A 99 7.68 -2.33 -20.94
N PHE A 100 6.73 -3.20 -20.73
CA PHE A 100 7.03 -4.61 -20.58
C PHE A 100 7.23 -5.23 -21.96
N GLN A 101 8.35 -5.93 -22.13
CA GLN A 101 8.76 -6.54 -23.39
C GLN A 101 9.16 -7.99 -23.18
N ALA A 102 8.95 -8.80 -24.22
CA ALA A 102 9.33 -10.21 -24.23
C ALA A 102 10.06 -10.59 -25.53
N VAL A 103 11.00 -11.52 -25.48
CA VAL A 103 11.78 -11.95 -26.63
C VAL A 103 12.46 -13.31 -26.35
N ASN A 104 12.95 -13.98 -27.40
CA ASN A 104 13.76 -15.20 -27.29
C ASN A 104 15.28 -14.96 -27.52
N LYS A 105 15.69 -13.70 -27.77
CA LYS A 105 17.10 -13.32 -27.94
C LYS A 105 17.58 -12.47 -26.75
N PRO A 106 18.75 -12.76 -26.17
CA PRO A 106 19.28 -12.02 -25.01
C PRO A 106 19.61 -10.55 -25.31
N THR A 107 19.76 -10.17 -26.59
CA THR A 107 20.00 -8.81 -27.04
C THR A 107 18.74 -7.95 -27.06
N PHE A 108 17.56 -8.54 -26.89
CA PHE A 108 16.26 -7.89 -27.01
C PHE A 108 15.97 -7.30 -28.39
N GLU A 109 16.71 -7.71 -29.43
CA GLU A 109 16.36 -7.45 -30.82
C GLU A 109 15.03 -8.14 -31.17
N ASP A 110 14.16 -7.46 -31.90
CA ASP A 110 12.83 -7.92 -32.28
C ASP A 110 11.91 -8.23 -31.09
N SER A 111 12.12 -7.54 -29.95
CA SER A 111 11.27 -7.71 -28.78
C SER A 111 9.83 -7.28 -29.03
N VAL A 112 8.89 -8.09 -28.53
CA VAL A 112 7.46 -7.76 -28.57
C VAL A 112 7.12 -6.86 -27.38
N SER A 113 6.47 -5.72 -27.64
CA SER A 113 5.94 -4.86 -26.58
C SER A 113 4.62 -5.47 -26.09
N ILE A 114 4.60 -5.90 -24.84
CA ILE A 114 3.46 -6.56 -24.21
C ILE A 114 2.49 -5.55 -23.61
N TYR A 115 3.04 -4.58 -22.89
CA TYR A 115 2.27 -3.55 -22.21
C TYR A 115 3.08 -2.26 -22.09
N ARG A 116 2.44 -1.10 -22.24
CA ARG A 116 3.04 0.20 -21.96
C ARG A 116 2.34 0.82 -20.75
N ILE A 117 3.11 1.40 -19.84
CA ILE A 117 2.59 2.09 -18.67
C ILE A 117 2.21 3.52 -19.08
N ASP A 118 0.93 3.74 -19.35
CA ASP A 118 0.39 5.05 -19.78
C ASP A 118 -0.25 5.84 -18.65
N LYS A 119 -0.52 5.17 -17.52
CA LYS A 119 -1.04 5.79 -16.32
C LYS A 119 -0.11 5.46 -15.16
N TRP A 120 0.30 6.45 -14.42
CA TRP A 120 1.05 6.19 -13.21
C TRP A 120 0.08 5.89 -12.06
N GLY A 121 0.38 4.83 -11.34
CA GLY A 121 -0.27 4.50 -10.09
C GLY A 121 0.70 4.77 -8.95
N THR A 122 0.18 5.22 -7.85
CA THR A 122 0.91 5.27 -6.57
C THR A 122 0.73 3.98 -5.78
N ARG A 123 0.11 3.00 -6.39
CA ARG A 123 -0.15 1.64 -5.89
C ARG A 123 0.58 0.66 -6.77
N GLY A 124 0.66 -0.60 -6.34
CA GLY A 124 0.96 -1.69 -7.24
C GLY A 124 -0.15 -1.85 -8.29
N GLU A 125 0.20 -2.40 -9.43
CA GLU A 125 -0.70 -2.63 -10.56
C GLU A 125 -0.60 -4.10 -10.99
N GLU A 126 -1.75 -4.67 -11.40
CA GLU A 126 -1.82 -6.00 -12.00
C GLU A 126 -2.21 -5.89 -13.47
N ILE A 127 -1.41 -6.51 -14.32
CA ILE A 127 -1.64 -6.58 -15.75
C ILE A 127 -1.92 -8.03 -16.12
N ASN A 128 -3.15 -8.33 -16.54
CA ASN A 128 -3.47 -9.63 -17.09
C ASN A 128 -3.03 -9.68 -18.56
N ILE A 129 -2.21 -10.67 -18.90
CA ILE A 129 -1.68 -10.87 -20.25
C ILE A 129 -2.52 -11.96 -20.94
N PRO A 130 -3.19 -11.66 -22.05
CA PRO A 130 -3.87 -12.68 -22.84
C PRO A 130 -2.86 -13.65 -23.44
N PRO A 131 -3.26 -14.87 -23.83
CA PRO A 131 -2.39 -15.79 -24.53
C PRO A 131 -1.77 -15.13 -25.79
N LEU A 132 -0.44 -15.09 -25.86
CA LEU A 132 0.28 -14.39 -26.93
C LEU A 132 0.48 -15.26 -28.19
N GLY A 133 0.12 -16.55 -28.10
CA GLY A 133 0.39 -17.54 -29.17
C GLY A 133 1.86 -18.00 -29.24
N ASN A 134 2.77 -17.31 -28.59
CA ASN A 134 4.18 -17.64 -28.49
C ASN A 134 4.65 -17.58 -27.03
N LYS A 135 5.64 -18.39 -26.69
CA LYS A 135 6.33 -18.36 -25.41
C LYS A 135 7.67 -17.63 -25.58
N TYR A 136 8.10 -16.90 -24.54
CA TYR A 136 9.32 -16.11 -24.56
C TYR A 136 10.20 -16.43 -23.35
N ARG A 137 11.52 -16.49 -23.58
CA ARG A 137 12.50 -16.78 -22.54
C ARG A 137 12.86 -15.55 -21.71
N TYR A 138 12.98 -14.36 -22.35
CA TYR A 138 13.43 -13.13 -21.71
C TYR A 138 12.27 -12.15 -21.61
N TRP A 139 12.05 -11.63 -20.41
CA TRP A 139 11.04 -10.64 -20.09
C TRP A 139 11.68 -9.46 -19.37
N ARG A 140 11.33 -8.23 -19.73
CA ARG A 140 11.87 -7.03 -19.07
C ARG A 140 10.87 -5.90 -18.95
N LEU A 141 11.10 -5.01 -17.97
CA LEU A 141 10.66 -3.63 -17.97
C LEU A 141 11.75 -2.78 -18.63
N PHE A 142 11.39 -1.97 -19.63
CA PHE A 142 12.28 -1.10 -20.39
C PHE A 142 11.74 0.33 -20.36
N GLN A 143 12.56 1.29 -19.95
CA GLN A 143 12.26 2.71 -19.93
C GLN A 143 12.97 3.40 -21.11
N PRO A 144 12.30 3.72 -22.21
CA PRO A 144 12.95 4.26 -23.37
C PRO A 144 13.41 5.71 -23.21
N GLU A 145 12.70 6.49 -22.40
CA GLU A 145 12.86 7.95 -22.32
C GLU A 145 12.89 8.44 -20.86
N TRP A 146 13.54 9.55 -20.65
CA TRP A 146 13.51 10.52 -19.54
C TRP A 146 13.60 10.02 -18.07
N SER A 147 13.65 8.74 -17.79
CA SER A 147 13.62 8.21 -16.42
C SER A 147 14.59 7.05 -16.24
N HIS A 148 15.06 6.87 -15.02
CA HIS A 148 15.98 5.82 -14.61
C HIS A 148 15.32 4.44 -14.41
N CYS A 149 14.13 4.18 -15.00
CA CYS A 149 13.40 2.92 -14.85
C CYS A 149 13.10 2.56 -13.37
N ASN A 150 12.52 3.52 -12.64
CA ASN A 150 12.29 3.40 -11.21
C ASN A 150 11.13 2.43 -10.90
N VAL A 151 11.44 1.25 -10.37
CA VAL A 151 10.46 0.24 -9.97
C VAL A 151 10.89 -0.41 -8.66
N ALA A 152 9.96 -0.54 -7.71
CA ALA A 152 10.23 -1.19 -6.44
C ALA A 152 10.14 -2.71 -6.56
N GLU A 153 9.13 -3.25 -7.26
CA GLU A 153 8.94 -4.69 -7.35
C GLU A 153 8.28 -5.09 -8.66
N ILE A 154 8.69 -6.22 -9.23
CA ILE A 154 8.08 -6.86 -10.40
C ILE A 154 7.86 -8.34 -10.09
N THR A 155 6.67 -8.84 -10.40
CA THR A 155 6.37 -10.27 -10.37
C THR A 155 5.84 -10.71 -11.72
N PHE A 156 6.49 -11.66 -12.36
CA PHE A 156 6.00 -12.39 -13.52
C PHE A 156 5.34 -13.68 -13.04
N VAL A 157 4.09 -13.92 -13.43
CA VAL A 157 3.33 -15.14 -13.08
C VAL A 157 3.14 -15.99 -14.33
N GLU A 158 3.61 -17.23 -14.28
CA GLU A 158 3.47 -18.16 -15.38
C GLU A 158 2.05 -18.73 -15.45
N ARG A 159 1.51 -18.89 -16.68
CA ARG A 159 0.12 -19.28 -16.92
C ARG A 159 -0.22 -20.67 -16.40
N ASP A 160 0.57 -21.66 -16.71
CA ASP A 160 0.22 -23.05 -16.43
C ASP A 160 0.56 -23.46 -14.99
N SER A 161 1.67 -22.96 -14.47
CA SER A 161 2.22 -23.33 -13.15
C SER A 161 1.82 -22.39 -12.03
N HIS A 162 1.41 -21.15 -12.37
CA HIS A 162 1.23 -20.04 -11.46
C HIS A 162 2.49 -19.71 -10.62
N LEU A 163 3.64 -20.23 -11.02
CA LEU A 163 4.93 -19.92 -10.40
C LEU A 163 5.30 -18.46 -10.65
N ARG A 164 6.05 -17.91 -9.71
CA ARG A 164 6.42 -16.48 -9.71
C ARG A 164 7.94 -16.36 -9.80
N ASN A 165 8.42 -15.53 -10.71
CA ASN A 165 9.83 -15.15 -10.83
C ASN A 165 10.81 -16.34 -10.82
N GLN A 166 10.48 -17.41 -11.55
CA GLN A 166 11.30 -18.63 -11.60
C GLN A 166 12.47 -18.54 -12.61
N GLY A 167 13.18 -17.40 -12.59
CA GLY A 167 14.27 -17.13 -13.51
C GLY A 167 15.44 -16.44 -12.84
N LYS A 168 16.44 -16.11 -13.64
CA LYS A 168 17.61 -15.34 -13.23
C LYS A 168 17.33 -13.85 -13.51
N VAL A 169 17.57 -12.98 -12.52
CA VAL A 169 17.47 -11.53 -12.70
C VAL A 169 18.52 -11.05 -13.69
N ILE A 170 18.09 -10.30 -14.68
CA ILE A 170 18.91 -9.64 -15.71
C ILE A 170 18.60 -8.15 -15.76
N GLY A 171 19.53 -7.35 -16.25
CA GLY A 171 19.34 -5.90 -16.31
C GLY A 171 20.67 -5.16 -16.40
N LEU A 172 20.61 -3.85 -16.37
CA LEU A 172 21.82 -3.03 -16.33
C LEU A 172 22.59 -3.28 -15.03
N PRO A 173 23.95 -3.33 -15.09
CA PRO A 173 24.79 -3.80 -13.98
C PRO A 173 24.97 -2.78 -12.85
N ARG A 174 24.58 -1.51 -13.05
CA ARG A 174 24.80 -0.42 -12.11
C ARG A 174 23.55 0.40 -11.92
N SER A 175 23.44 1.04 -10.76
CA SER A 175 22.42 2.04 -10.47
C SER A 175 22.96 3.46 -10.59
N TRP A 176 22.06 4.43 -10.56
CA TRP A 176 22.36 5.86 -10.60
C TRP A 176 23.42 6.31 -9.56
N ASN A 177 23.34 5.80 -8.32
CA ASN A 177 24.24 6.16 -7.22
C ASN A 177 25.19 5.02 -6.78
N ASN A 178 25.20 3.90 -7.50
CA ASN A 178 25.92 2.67 -7.13
C ASN A 178 25.55 2.12 -5.73
N ASP A 179 24.35 2.37 -5.24
CA ASP A 179 23.84 1.81 -4.01
C ASP A 179 23.28 0.39 -4.31
N PRO A 180 23.74 -0.67 -3.61
CA PRO A 180 23.23 -2.03 -3.78
C PRO A 180 21.71 -2.16 -3.63
N ASN A 181 21.08 -1.35 -2.78
CA ASN A 181 19.63 -1.33 -2.57
C ASN A 181 18.86 -0.80 -3.79
N THR A 182 19.56 -0.38 -4.84
CA THR A 182 18.99 0.15 -6.08
C THR A 182 19.48 -0.58 -7.33
N TYR A 183 20.12 -1.75 -7.16
CA TYR A 183 20.53 -2.61 -8.27
C TYR A 183 19.33 -3.39 -8.82
N LYS A 184 19.54 -4.08 -9.94
CA LYS A 184 18.50 -4.83 -10.65
C LYS A 184 17.82 -5.90 -9.78
N GLU A 185 18.51 -6.45 -8.80
CA GLU A 185 18.00 -7.43 -7.86
C GLU A 185 16.89 -6.86 -6.99
N ALA A 186 16.96 -5.55 -6.66
CA ALA A 186 15.97 -4.85 -5.85
C ALA A 186 14.56 -4.79 -6.48
N ALA A 187 14.44 -5.03 -7.80
CA ALA A 187 13.13 -5.12 -8.45
C ALA A 187 12.45 -6.50 -8.26
N PHE A 188 13.10 -7.47 -7.56
CA PHE A 188 12.64 -8.85 -7.42
C PHE A 188 12.93 -9.45 -6.03
N ASP A 189 13.26 -8.64 -5.03
CA ASP A 189 13.67 -9.10 -3.69
C ASP A 189 12.50 -9.18 -2.70
N GLY A 190 11.32 -8.72 -3.10
CA GLY A 190 10.12 -8.70 -2.27
C GLY A 190 10.11 -7.58 -1.23
N ASP A 191 11.10 -6.68 -1.21
CA ASP A 191 11.16 -5.55 -0.31
C ASP A 191 10.73 -4.24 -1.01
N LEU A 192 9.54 -3.75 -0.70
CA LEU A 192 9.00 -2.52 -1.29
C LEU A 192 9.73 -1.24 -0.87
N LEU A 193 10.70 -1.32 0.05
CA LEU A 193 11.57 -0.20 0.44
C LEU A 193 12.83 -0.10 -0.42
N THR A 194 13.20 -1.19 -1.09
CA THR A 194 14.23 -1.20 -2.13
C THR A 194 13.61 -0.95 -3.49
N PHE A 195 14.41 -0.58 -4.49
CA PHE A 195 13.90 -0.33 -5.84
C PHE A 195 15.04 -0.34 -6.86
N PHE A 196 14.76 -0.73 -8.07
CA PHE A 196 15.69 -0.54 -9.18
C PHE A 196 15.71 0.93 -9.61
N ASP A 197 16.92 1.46 -9.81
CA ASP A 197 17.19 2.84 -10.26
C ASP A 197 18.37 2.81 -11.25
N SER A 198 18.06 2.71 -12.55
CA SER A 198 19.09 2.57 -13.59
C SER A 198 20.13 3.68 -13.57
N ALA A 199 21.38 3.35 -13.86
CA ALA A 199 22.44 4.34 -14.06
C ALA A 199 22.15 5.30 -15.25
N LEU A 200 21.35 4.85 -16.21
CA LEU A 200 21.02 5.62 -17.41
C LEU A 200 19.70 6.40 -17.23
N PRO A 201 19.66 7.69 -17.58
CA PRO A 201 18.46 8.52 -17.52
C PRO A 201 17.47 8.19 -18.65
N ALA A 202 17.83 7.31 -19.57
CA ALA A 202 16.99 6.75 -20.63
C ALA A 202 17.58 5.41 -21.09
N GLY A 203 16.75 4.49 -21.56
CA GLY A 203 17.18 3.16 -21.98
C GLY A 203 17.48 2.22 -20.78
N GLY A 204 17.09 2.61 -19.56
CA GLY A 204 17.18 1.76 -18.37
C GLY A 204 16.27 0.54 -18.50
N TRP A 205 16.72 -0.63 -18.00
CA TRP A 205 15.92 -1.84 -18.03
C TRP A 205 16.32 -2.86 -16.98
N VAL A 206 15.34 -3.65 -16.56
CA VAL A 206 15.49 -4.76 -15.61
C VAL A 206 14.49 -5.87 -15.98
N GLY A 207 14.83 -7.11 -15.75
CA GLY A 207 13.96 -8.22 -16.14
C GLY A 207 14.46 -9.57 -15.68
N MET A 208 13.98 -10.61 -16.37
CA MET A 208 14.24 -12.01 -16.02
C MET A 208 14.56 -12.87 -17.24
N ASP A 209 15.56 -13.73 -17.10
CA ASP A 209 15.84 -14.85 -17.98
C ASP A 209 15.29 -16.13 -17.34
N PHE A 210 14.26 -16.71 -17.90
CA PHE A 210 13.63 -17.93 -17.40
C PHE A 210 14.40 -19.21 -17.77
N GLY A 211 15.49 -19.10 -18.56
CA GLY A 211 16.24 -20.25 -19.03
C GLY A 211 15.58 -21.03 -20.17
N HIS A 212 14.28 -20.93 -20.31
CA HIS A 212 13.45 -21.53 -21.36
C HIS A 212 12.25 -20.61 -21.68
N PRO A 213 11.59 -20.76 -22.83
CA PRO A 213 10.41 -19.98 -23.16
C PRO A 213 9.23 -20.29 -22.25
N VAL A 214 8.65 -19.26 -21.62
CA VAL A 214 7.49 -19.30 -20.73
C VAL A 214 6.33 -18.48 -21.29
N ASP A 215 5.10 -18.81 -20.87
CA ASP A 215 3.90 -18.01 -21.10
C ASP A 215 3.53 -17.29 -19.82
N ILE A 216 3.63 -15.98 -19.79
CA ILE A 216 3.26 -15.15 -18.64
C ILE A 216 1.80 -14.76 -18.75
N GLU A 217 1.00 -15.11 -17.75
CA GLU A 217 -0.41 -14.76 -17.67
C GLU A 217 -0.65 -13.42 -16.97
N LYS A 218 0.26 -13.04 -16.07
CA LYS A 218 0.10 -11.82 -15.29
C LYS A 218 1.46 -11.19 -14.96
N ILE A 219 1.50 -9.87 -15.03
CA ILE A 219 2.60 -9.05 -14.50
C ILE A 219 2.04 -8.23 -13.35
N ILE A 220 2.71 -8.28 -12.20
CA ILE A 220 2.40 -7.44 -11.06
C ILE A 220 3.63 -6.55 -10.85
N TYR A 221 3.42 -5.24 -10.73
CA TYR A 221 4.53 -4.33 -10.46
C TYR A 221 4.14 -3.25 -9.47
N THR A 222 5.11 -2.79 -8.70
CA THR A 222 4.96 -1.67 -7.78
C THR A 222 5.96 -0.58 -8.18
N PRO A 223 5.51 0.63 -8.53
CA PRO A 223 6.40 1.75 -8.76
C PRO A 223 7.25 2.04 -7.52
N ARG A 224 8.39 2.70 -7.69
CA ARG A 224 9.17 3.22 -6.58
C ARG A 224 8.27 4.05 -5.66
N GLY A 225 8.28 3.73 -4.39
CA GLY A 225 7.38 4.31 -3.41
C GLY A 225 8.00 4.40 -2.01
N ASP A 226 7.16 4.47 -0.99
CA ASP A 226 7.52 4.56 0.42
C ASP A 226 7.29 3.24 1.18
N GLY A 227 7.02 2.15 0.48
CA GLY A 227 6.79 0.84 1.07
C GLY A 227 5.45 0.67 1.79
N ASN A 228 4.49 1.59 1.61
CA ASN A 228 3.18 1.51 2.27
C ASN A 228 2.15 0.63 1.55
N THR A 229 2.49 0.12 0.38
CA THR A 229 1.63 -0.79 -0.40
C THR A 229 1.54 -2.17 0.25
N ILE A 230 0.55 -2.94 -0.17
CA ILE A 230 0.41 -4.34 0.27
C ILE A 230 1.56 -5.16 -0.33
N GLY A 231 2.34 -5.81 0.53
CA GLY A 231 3.43 -6.71 0.15
C GLY A 231 2.91 -8.13 -0.08
N ILE A 232 3.24 -8.71 -1.24
CA ILE A 232 2.88 -10.10 -1.55
C ILE A 232 3.65 -11.03 -0.62
N GLY A 233 2.95 -11.98 0.00
CA GLY A 233 3.51 -12.91 0.98
C GLY A 233 3.45 -12.44 2.43
N ASP A 234 3.18 -11.15 2.68
CA ASP A 234 2.99 -10.63 4.03
C ASP A 234 1.62 -11.03 4.61
N GLU A 235 1.57 -11.30 5.91
CA GLU A 235 0.34 -11.54 6.67
C GLU A 235 -0.22 -10.23 7.19
N TYR A 236 -1.51 -10.02 6.98
CA TYR A 236 -2.24 -8.83 7.43
C TYR A 236 -3.44 -9.20 8.27
N GLU A 237 -3.80 -8.32 9.22
CA GLU A 237 -5.02 -8.41 10.01
C GLU A 237 -5.77 -7.08 9.98
N LEU A 238 -7.05 -7.13 9.58
CA LEU A 238 -7.93 -5.98 9.57
C LEU A 238 -8.73 -5.91 10.88
N PHE A 239 -8.76 -4.72 11.47
CA PHE A 239 -9.57 -4.44 12.65
C PHE A 239 -10.59 -3.34 12.34
N TYR A 240 -11.71 -3.35 13.08
CA TYR A 240 -12.64 -2.24 13.11
C TYR A 240 -12.91 -1.81 14.55
N TRP A 241 -13.20 -0.52 14.74
CA TRP A 241 -13.53 0.03 16.05
C TRP A 241 -14.99 -0.23 16.38
N THR A 242 -15.26 -0.89 17.49
CA THR A 242 -16.60 -1.21 17.98
C THR A 242 -16.58 -1.32 19.51
N ASP A 243 -17.67 -0.94 20.16
CA ASP A 243 -17.84 -1.10 21.61
C ASP A 243 -16.60 -0.69 22.41
N HIS A 244 -15.97 0.41 22.00
CA HIS A 244 -14.78 0.99 22.62
C HIS A 244 -13.48 0.16 22.53
N HIS A 245 -13.39 -0.78 21.61
CA HIS A 245 -12.18 -1.57 21.34
C HIS A 245 -12.00 -1.91 19.86
N TRP A 246 -10.82 -2.40 19.52
CA TRP A 246 -10.55 -2.96 18.19
C TRP A 246 -11.00 -4.42 18.13
N ALA A 247 -11.90 -4.75 17.23
CA ALA A 247 -12.32 -6.12 16.95
C ALA A 247 -11.72 -6.57 15.62
N SER A 248 -11.17 -7.79 15.59
CA SER A 248 -10.58 -8.38 14.39
C SER A 248 -11.65 -8.79 13.38
N LEU A 249 -11.36 -8.53 12.11
CA LEU A 249 -12.12 -9.02 10.94
C LEU A 249 -11.39 -10.17 10.23
N GLY A 250 -10.34 -10.69 10.86
CA GLY A 250 -9.58 -11.84 10.39
C GLY A 250 -8.24 -11.47 9.75
N LYS A 251 -7.46 -12.53 9.51
CA LYS A 251 -6.13 -12.48 8.93
C LYS A 251 -6.14 -13.06 7.54
N GLN A 252 -5.25 -12.56 6.70
CA GLN A 252 -4.96 -13.15 5.40
C GLN A 252 -3.53 -12.88 4.97
N ILE A 253 -2.95 -13.81 4.19
CA ILE A 253 -1.68 -13.60 3.51
C ILE A 253 -1.98 -12.97 2.16
N ALA A 254 -1.31 -11.85 1.84
CA ALA A 254 -1.48 -11.18 0.57
C ALA A 254 -0.92 -12.04 -0.57
N THR A 255 -1.76 -12.40 -1.51
CA THR A 255 -1.37 -13.11 -2.74
C THR A 255 -1.16 -12.16 -3.92
N THR A 256 -1.57 -10.92 -3.75
CA THR A 256 -1.49 -9.83 -4.71
C THR A 256 -1.25 -8.51 -3.95
N ILE A 257 -1.15 -7.40 -4.67
CA ILE A 257 -0.90 -6.06 -4.13
C ILE A 257 -2.11 -5.39 -3.47
N LYS A 258 -3.17 -6.13 -3.27
CA LYS A 258 -4.39 -5.69 -2.57
C LYS A 258 -4.88 -6.79 -1.61
N LEU A 259 -5.68 -6.37 -0.65
CA LEU A 259 -6.42 -7.26 0.25
C LEU A 259 -7.90 -7.03 0.05
N GLU A 260 -8.68 -8.10 0.06
CA GLU A 260 -10.13 -8.05 -0.08
C GLU A 260 -10.78 -8.65 1.17
N TYR A 261 -11.62 -7.84 1.82
CA TYR A 261 -12.42 -8.26 2.96
C TYR A 261 -13.90 -8.14 2.61
N THR A 262 -14.66 -9.16 2.91
CA THR A 262 -16.12 -9.17 2.78
C THR A 262 -16.77 -9.06 4.15
N GLU A 263 -18.07 -8.75 4.18
CA GLU A 263 -18.87 -8.68 5.41
C GLU A 263 -18.32 -7.70 6.48
N VAL A 264 -17.67 -6.63 6.02
CA VAL A 264 -17.12 -5.61 6.90
C VAL A 264 -18.22 -4.66 7.37
N PRO A 265 -18.40 -4.41 8.68
CA PRO A 265 -19.35 -3.40 9.17
C PRO A 265 -19.08 -2.04 8.56
N SER A 266 -20.10 -1.38 7.99
CA SER A 266 -19.94 -0.12 7.27
C SER A 266 -19.82 1.11 8.19
N GLY A 267 -19.32 2.22 7.65
CA GLY A 267 -19.27 3.54 8.31
C GLY A 267 -18.34 3.61 9.52
N GLY A 268 -17.51 2.61 9.71
CA GLY A 268 -16.62 2.45 10.86
C GLY A 268 -15.26 3.12 10.71
N LEU A 269 -14.50 3.02 11.78
CA LEU A 269 -13.07 3.29 11.82
C LEU A 269 -12.33 1.96 11.74
N TYR A 270 -11.31 1.88 10.90
CA TYR A 270 -10.59 0.65 10.60
C TYR A 270 -9.09 0.82 10.81
N PHE A 271 -8.41 -0.31 10.98
CA PHE A 271 -6.99 -0.36 11.21
C PHE A 271 -6.42 -1.64 10.58
N LEU A 272 -5.51 -1.49 9.62
CA LEU A 272 -4.84 -2.61 8.97
C LEU A 272 -3.44 -2.78 9.53
N ARG A 273 -3.13 -3.95 10.09
CA ARG A 273 -1.80 -4.32 10.57
C ARG A 273 -1.10 -5.24 9.60
N ASN A 274 0.18 -4.97 9.35
CA ASN A 274 1.09 -5.92 8.72
C ASN A 274 1.80 -6.71 9.83
N LEU A 275 1.47 -7.97 9.99
CA LEU A 275 2.02 -8.83 11.04
C LEU A 275 3.42 -9.36 10.72
N THR A 276 3.83 -9.33 9.46
CA THR A 276 5.15 -9.78 9.00
C THR A 276 6.22 -8.73 9.23
N ARG A 277 5.96 -7.47 8.84
CA ARG A 277 6.96 -6.38 8.86
C ARG A 277 6.73 -5.34 9.94
N GLY A 278 5.50 -5.17 10.43
CA GLY A 278 5.15 -4.43 11.63
C GLY A 278 5.58 -2.96 11.68
N LYS A 279 5.40 -2.18 10.59
CA LYS A 279 5.78 -0.77 10.59
C LYS A 279 4.59 0.13 10.36
N GLU A 280 4.87 1.42 10.28
CA GLU A 280 3.90 2.52 10.20
C GLU A 280 2.51 2.13 9.68
N GLU A 281 1.53 2.26 10.55
CA GLU A 281 0.14 1.91 10.28
C GLU A 281 -0.72 3.09 10.74
N ARG A 282 -1.79 3.35 10.02
CA ARG A 282 -2.72 4.44 10.33
C ARG A 282 -4.14 3.93 10.34
N ILE A 283 -4.95 4.55 11.18
CA ILE A 283 -6.39 4.34 11.17
C ILE A 283 -7.02 5.05 9.97
N PHE A 284 -8.08 4.49 9.44
CA PHE A 284 -8.78 5.04 8.29
C PHE A 284 -10.30 4.82 8.38
N THR A 285 -11.03 5.64 7.65
CA THR A 285 -12.42 5.39 7.26
C THR A 285 -12.45 4.91 5.81
N TYR A 286 -13.50 4.19 5.42
CA TYR A 286 -13.65 3.71 4.05
C TYR A 286 -14.85 4.38 3.42
N VAL A 287 -14.61 5.21 2.40
CA VAL A 287 -15.61 6.06 1.77
C VAL A 287 -15.49 5.92 0.26
N ASP A 288 -16.58 5.61 -0.42
CA ASP A 288 -16.67 5.49 -1.88
C ASP A 288 -15.59 4.58 -2.49
N GLY A 289 -15.27 3.47 -1.82
CA GLY A 289 -14.27 2.50 -2.28
C GLY A 289 -12.82 2.87 -1.95
N GLU A 290 -12.57 3.95 -1.19
CA GLU A 290 -11.24 4.45 -0.88
C GLU A 290 -10.94 4.51 0.63
N GLN A 291 -9.67 4.27 0.99
CA GLN A 291 -9.16 4.44 2.35
C GLN A 291 -8.85 5.93 2.60
N VAL A 292 -9.55 6.54 3.54
CA VAL A 292 -9.30 7.92 4.01
C VAL A 292 -8.60 7.84 5.36
N PHE A 293 -7.31 8.13 5.40
CA PHE A 293 -6.46 8.03 6.59
C PHE A 293 -6.53 9.25 7.50
N TRP A 294 -6.32 8.99 8.82
CA TRP A 294 -6.39 9.99 9.89
C TRP A 294 -5.14 9.99 10.78
#